data_cc7daacf3c48dfe142d1b8b3a3eddacc
#
_entry.id   cc7daacf3c48dfe142d1b8b3a3eddacc
#
_cell.length_a   1.000
_cell.length_b   1.000
_cell.length_c   1.000
_cell.angle_alpha   90.00
_cell.angle_beta   90.00
_cell.angle_gamma   90.00
#
_symmetry.space_group_name_H-M   'P 1'
#
loop_
_entity.id
_entity.type
_entity.pdbx_description
1 polymer ?
#
loop_
_entity_poly.entity_id
_entity_poly.type
_entity_poly.pdbx_seq_one_letter_code
_entity_poly.pdbx_strand_id
1 'polypeptide(L)'
;MLFRSDEDKVFTTVEQTAEFPGGVRELMKYLGGNIKYPAAAQRANVSGKVYLQFVVNTDGSIVDIQTLKGIGFGCDEEAMRVVKDMPKWTPGRQNGRAVRQRYTLPVAYTLAD
;
A
#
# COMPACT_ATOMS: atom_id res chain seq x y z
N MET A 1 -22.86 18.67 -11.64
CA MET A 1 -22.04 18.62 -10.47
C MET A 1 -20.66 19.19 -10.73
N LEU A 2 -20.17 19.98 -9.80
CA LEU A 2 -18.88 20.61 -9.95
C LEU A 2 -17.84 19.92 -9.09
N PHE A 3 -16.75 19.53 -9.70
CA PHE A 3 -15.60 19.01 -8.97
C PHE A 3 -14.77 20.16 -8.44
N ARG A 4 -14.30 20.00 -7.26
CA ARG A 4 -13.22 20.80 -6.76
C ARG A 4 -11.96 20.15 -7.25
N SER A 5 -11.47 20.62 -8.37
CA SER A 5 -10.48 19.92 -9.15
C SER A 5 -9.29 19.42 -8.33
N ASP A 6 -8.82 20.18 -7.36
CA ASP A 6 -7.66 19.79 -6.58
C ASP A 6 -8.02 18.83 -5.45
N GLU A 7 -9.24 18.91 -4.90
CA GLU A 7 -9.64 18.06 -3.79
C GLU A 7 -10.04 16.66 -4.24
N ASP A 8 -10.66 16.55 -5.42
CA ASP A 8 -11.17 15.29 -5.91
C ASP A 8 -10.17 14.54 -6.78
N LYS A 9 -9.14 15.23 -7.24
CA LYS A 9 -8.18 14.65 -8.14
C LYS A 9 -7.24 13.69 -7.41
N VAL A 10 -6.97 12.55 -8.05
CA VAL A 10 -5.99 11.59 -7.55
C VAL A 10 -4.76 11.66 -8.44
N PHE A 11 -3.63 11.97 -7.84
CA PHE A 11 -2.36 12.09 -8.55
C PHE A 11 -1.63 10.76 -8.54
N THR A 12 -0.99 10.42 -9.66
CA THR A 12 -0.10 9.27 -9.70
C THR A 12 1.34 9.66 -9.43
N THR A 13 1.69 10.90 -9.77
CA THR A 13 3.03 11.45 -9.53
C THR A 13 2.88 12.83 -8.91
N VAL A 14 3.65 13.08 -7.86
CA VAL A 14 3.59 14.36 -7.14
C VAL A 14 5.00 14.82 -6.82
N GLU A 15 5.12 16.09 -6.46
CA GLU A 15 6.41 16.67 -6.11
C GLU A 15 7.01 16.04 -4.86
N GLN A 16 6.18 15.81 -3.84
CA GLN A 16 6.59 15.12 -2.64
C GLN A 16 5.70 13.90 -2.47
N THR A 17 6.28 12.72 -2.63
CA THR A 17 5.56 11.46 -2.57
C THR A 17 5.06 11.16 -1.16
N ALA A 18 3.86 10.59 -1.07
CA ALA A 18 3.31 10.13 0.21
C ALA A 18 4.27 9.13 0.86
N GLU A 19 4.33 9.15 2.19
CA GLU A 19 5.25 8.29 2.94
C GLU A 19 4.56 7.63 4.12
N PHE A 20 4.91 6.38 4.35
CA PHE A 20 4.61 5.70 5.60
C PHE A 20 5.32 6.44 6.74
N PRO A 21 4.74 6.52 7.95
CA PRO A 21 5.41 7.19 9.08
C PRO A 21 6.82 6.63 9.30
N GLY A 22 7.82 7.49 9.20
CA GLY A 22 9.22 7.10 9.33
C GLY A 22 9.88 6.66 8.04
N GLY A 23 9.14 6.65 6.90
CA GLY A 23 9.70 6.38 5.59
C GLY A 23 9.73 4.91 5.22
N VAL A 24 10.44 4.59 4.14
CA VAL A 24 10.45 3.24 3.54
C VAL A 24 10.99 2.20 4.52
N ARG A 25 11.99 2.53 5.30
CA ARG A 25 12.56 1.57 6.25
C ARG A 25 11.52 1.13 7.27
N GLU A 26 10.73 2.08 7.80
CA GLU A 26 9.68 1.75 8.76
C GLU A 26 8.54 1.00 8.09
N LEU A 27 8.25 1.30 6.83
CA LEU A 27 7.28 0.55 6.06
C LEU A 27 7.69 -0.91 5.93
N MET A 28 8.96 -1.16 5.61
CA MET A 28 9.46 -2.54 5.48
C MET A 28 9.40 -3.28 6.82
N LYS A 29 9.71 -2.61 7.92
CA LYS A 29 9.58 -3.20 9.25
C LYS A 29 8.13 -3.53 9.57
N TYR A 30 7.21 -2.63 9.25
CA TYR A 30 5.80 -2.85 9.49
C TYR A 30 5.31 -4.08 8.73
N LEU A 31 5.63 -4.16 7.45
CA LEU A 31 5.22 -5.29 6.62
C LEU A 31 5.80 -6.60 7.15
N GLY A 32 7.11 -6.62 7.43
CA GLY A 32 7.76 -7.82 7.94
C GLY A 32 7.24 -8.27 9.29
N GLY A 33 6.81 -7.33 10.14
CA GLY A 33 6.31 -7.65 11.47
C GLY A 33 4.83 -8.01 11.51
N ASN A 34 4.06 -7.67 10.48
CA ASN A 34 2.61 -7.84 10.51
C ASN A 34 2.07 -8.84 9.50
N ILE A 35 2.81 -9.11 8.43
CA ILE A 35 2.38 -10.09 7.43
C ILE A 35 2.57 -11.49 7.97
N LYS A 36 1.50 -12.29 7.88
CA LYS A 36 1.54 -13.70 8.24
C LYS A 36 1.52 -14.51 6.96
N TYR A 37 2.51 -15.35 6.78
CA TYR A 37 2.59 -16.21 5.58
C TYR A 37 1.43 -17.21 5.63
N PRO A 38 0.51 -17.19 4.66
CA PRO A 38 -0.63 -18.12 4.71
C PRO A 38 -0.17 -19.57 4.67
N ALA A 39 -0.81 -20.41 5.48
CA ALA A 39 -0.47 -21.83 5.55
C ALA A 39 -0.60 -22.53 4.19
N ALA A 40 -1.63 -22.17 3.43
CA ALA A 40 -1.83 -22.75 2.09
C ALA A 40 -0.67 -22.43 1.17
N ALA A 41 -0.15 -21.21 1.24
CA ALA A 41 0.99 -20.80 0.43
C ALA A 41 2.27 -21.54 0.85
N GLN A 42 2.45 -21.70 2.16
CA GLN A 42 3.61 -22.44 2.66
C GLN A 42 3.56 -23.90 2.20
N ARG A 43 2.41 -24.56 2.32
CA ARG A 43 2.25 -25.96 1.90
C ARG A 43 2.46 -26.13 0.40
N ALA A 44 2.01 -25.14 -0.39
CA ALA A 44 2.19 -25.20 -1.85
C ALA A 44 3.54 -24.66 -2.30
N ASN A 45 4.38 -24.23 -1.37
CA ASN A 45 5.72 -23.70 -1.66
C ASN A 45 5.65 -22.46 -2.57
N VAL A 46 4.66 -21.60 -2.33
CA VAL A 46 4.42 -20.39 -3.13
C VAL A 46 5.15 -19.21 -2.54
N SER A 47 5.92 -18.51 -3.37
CA SER A 47 6.59 -17.26 -3.01
C SER A 47 6.44 -16.28 -4.17
N GLY A 48 6.77 -15.03 -3.93
CA GLY A 48 6.69 -13.99 -4.95
C GLY A 48 6.22 -12.68 -4.37
N LYS A 49 5.79 -11.78 -5.25
CA LYS A 49 5.34 -10.46 -4.85
C LYS A 49 3.88 -10.25 -5.21
N VAL A 50 3.13 -9.71 -4.26
CA VAL A 50 1.79 -9.19 -4.49
C VAL A 50 1.93 -7.70 -4.71
N TYR A 51 1.35 -7.18 -5.79
CA TYR A 51 1.38 -5.75 -6.07
C TYR A 51 0.01 -5.18 -5.73
N LEU A 52 -0.01 -4.30 -4.73
CA LEU A 52 -1.21 -3.60 -4.32
C LEU A 52 -1.15 -2.16 -4.77
N GLN A 53 -2.32 -1.58 -4.96
CA GLN A 53 -2.45 -0.16 -5.24
C GLN A 53 -3.52 0.41 -4.31
N PHE A 54 -3.26 1.59 -3.77
CA PHE A 54 -4.23 2.26 -2.91
C PHE A 54 -4.08 3.76 -3.06
N VAL A 55 -5.03 4.49 -2.49
CA VAL A 55 -4.99 5.95 -2.49
C VAL A 55 -4.68 6.42 -1.07
N VAL A 56 -3.67 7.29 -0.96
CA VAL A 56 -3.39 8.00 0.28
C VAL A 56 -4.13 9.33 0.20
N ASN A 57 -5.11 9.52 1.08
CA ASN A 57 -5.90 10.74 1.11
C ASN A 57 -5.12 11.92 1.68
N THR A 58 -5.71 13.11 1.57
CA THR A 58 -5.08 14.33 2.08
C THR A 58 -4.86 14.30 3.58
N ASP A 59 -5.61 13.48 4.30
CA ASP A 59 -5.45 13.29 5.75
C ASP A 59 -4.55 12.11 6.10
N GLY A 60 -3.98 11.44 5.08
CA GLY A 60 -3.10 10.29 5.27
C GLY A 60 -3.82 8.95 5.35
N SER A 61 -5.14 8.92 5.35
CA SER A 61 -5.87 7.65 5.40
C SER A 61 -5.73 6.88 4.09
N ILE A 62 -5.80 5.55 4.19
CA ILE A 62 -5.62 4.65 3.05
C ILE A 62 -7.00 4.17 2.59
N VAL A 63 -7.29 4.34 1.30
CA VAL A 63 -8.57 3.92 0.71
C VAL A 63 -8.32 3.26 -0.65
N ASP A 64 -9.37 2.66 -1.20
CA ASP A 64 -9.37 2.06 -2.56
C ASP A 64 -8.24 1.07 -2.75
N ILE A 65 -8.09 0.15 -1.80
CA ILE A 65 -7.05 -0.87 -1.86
C ILE A 65 -7.43 -1.92 -2.91
N GLN A 66 -6.56 -2.13 -3.88
CA GLN A 66 -6.77 -3.10 -4.96
C GLN A 66 -5.53 -3.95 -5.16
N THR A 67 -5.75 -5.21 -5.57
CA THR A 67 -4.66 -6.08 -5.99
C THR A 67 -4.46 -5.90 -7.48
N LEU A 68 -3.29 -5.39 -7.88
CA LEU A 68 -2.93 -5.28 -9.29
C LEU A 68 -2.43 -6.61 -9.84
N LYS A 69 -1.63 -7.31 -9.04
CA LYS A 69 -1.10 -8.61 -9.42
C LYS A 69 -0.92 -9.43 -8.15
N GLY A 70 -1.54 -10.59 -8.12
CA GLY A 70 -1.49 -11.48 -6.97
C GLY A 70 -0.77 -12.77 -7.26
N ILE A 71 -0.55 -13.57 -6.21
CA ILE A 71 0.04 -14.90 -6.31
C ILE A 71 -0.89 -15.97 -5.75
N GLY A 72 -2.04 -15.56 -5.21
CA GLY A 72 -3.04 -16.49 -4.71
C GLY A 72 -2.65 -17.12 -3.38
N PHE A 73 -3.32 -18.22 -3.05
CA PHE A 73 -3.06 -19.04 -1.85
C PHE A 73 -3.21 -18.25 -0.56
N GLY A 74 -4.06 -17.20 -0.56
CA GLY A 74 -4.31 -16.36 0.60
C GLY A 74 -3.35 -15.20 0.75
N CYS A 75 -2.31 -15.14 -0.07
CA CYS A 75 -1.31 -14.06 0.02
C CYS A 75 -1.89 -12.70 -0.32
N ASP A 76 -2.78 -12.65 -1.32
CA ASP A 76 -3.36 -11.38 -1.77
C ASP A 76 -4.24 -10.78 -0.67
N GLU A 77 -5.10 -11.60 -0.07
CA GLU A 77 -5.99 -11.17 1.00
C GLU A 77 -5.20 -10.73 2.23
N GLU A 78 -4.15 -11.47 2.56
CA GLU A 78 -3.32 -11.11 3.72
C GLU A 78 -2.59 -9.77 3.49
N ALA A 79 -2.08 -9.54 2.30
CA ALA A 79 -1.44 -8.28 1.95
C ALA A 79 -2.43 -7.12 2.07
N MET A 80 -3.66 -7.30 1.58
CA MET A 80 -4.69 -6.27 1.71
C MET A 80 -5.05 -6.01 3.16
N ARG A 81 -5.15 -7.05 3.98
CA ARG A 81 -5.44 -6.90 5.40
C ARG A 81 -4.40 -6.03 6.09
N VAL A 82 -3.14 -6.31 5.84
CA VAL A 82 -2.04 -5.58 6.49
C VAL A 82 -2.01 -4.12 6.06
N VAL A 83 -2.26 -3.87 4.77
CA VAL A 83 -2.33 -2.49 4.26
C VAL A 83 -3.51 -1.75 4.87
N LYS A 84 -4.66 -2.41 5.00
CA LYS A 84 -5.86 -1.80 5.58
C LYS A 84 -5.62 -1.37 7.02
N ASP A 85 -4.80 -2.10 7.76
CA ASP A 85 -4.53 -1.83 9.17
C ASP A 85 -3.40 -0.84 9.39
N MET A 86 -2.82 -0.28 8.35
CA MET A 86 -1.73 0.69 8.46
C MET A 86 -2.15 1.95 9.19
N PRO A 87 -1.20 2.60 9.91
CA PRO A 87 -1.46 3.94 10.45
C PRO A 87 -1.56 4.95 9.31
N LYS A 88 -1.99 6.14 9.64
CA LYS A 88 -2.05 7.22 8.64
C LYS A 88 -0.68 7.54 8.10
N TRP A 89 -0.63 7.77 6.81
CA TRP A 89 0.59 8.17 6.10
C TRP A 89 0.72 9.68 6.09
N THR A 90 1.93 10.16 5.82
CA THR A 90 2.12 11.55 5.42
C THR A 90 1.65 11.66 3.97
N PRO A 91 0.68 12.54 3.67
CA PRO A 91 0.14 12.60 2.31
C PRO A 91 1.14 13.17 1.31
N GLY A 92 0.94 12.85 0.04
CA GLY A 92 1.68 13.49 -1.04
C GLY A 92 1.39 14.98 -1.10
N ARG A 93 2.32 15.76 -1.66
CA ARG A 93 2.16 17.19 -1.79
C ARG A 93 2.48 17.66 -3.19
N GLN A 94 1.69 18.62 -3.63
CA GLN A 94 1.86 19.28 -4.91
C GLN A 94 1.68 20.77 -4.66
N ASN A 95 2.68 21.56 -5.04
CA ASN A 95 2.67 23.01 -4.80
C ASN A 95 2.43 23.37 -3.33
N GLY A 96 3.02 22.59 -2.41
CA GLY A 96 2.92 22.83 -0.98
C GLY A 96 1.60 22.39 -0.35
N ARG A 97 0.69 21.78 -1.10
CA ARG A 97 -0.63 21.36 -0.62
C ARG A 97 -0.73 19.84 -0.61
N ALA A 98 -1.36 19.31 0.43
CA ALA A 98 -1.63 17.89 0.50
C ALA A 98 -2.61 17.50 -0.61
N VAL A 99 -2.30 16.42 -1.30
CA VAL A 99 -3.14 15.90 -2.39
C VAL A 99 -3.37 14.42 -2.21
N ARG A 100 -4.41 13.90 -2.86
CA ARG A 100 -4.67 12.47 -2.90
C ARG A 100 -3.69 11.84 -3.89
N GLN A 101 -3.05 10.77 -3.47
CA GLN A 101 -2.05 10.12 -4.32
C GLN A 101 -2.30 8.62 -4.40
N ARG A 102 -2.22 8.09 -5.62
CA ARG A 102 -2.27 6.66 -5.89
C ARG A 102 -0.87 6.10 -5.69
N TYR A 103 -0.77 5.07 -4.86
CA TYR A 103 0.51 4.49 -4.50
C TYR A 103 0.49 3.00 -4.80
N THR A 104 1.56 2.50 -5.42
CA THR A 104 1.71 1.08 -5.72
C THR A 104 2.74 0.49 -4.78
N LEU A 105 2.38 -0.58 -4.10
CA LEU A 105 3.21 -1.21 -3.08
C LEU A 105 3.43 -2.68 -3.42
N PRO A 106 4.68 -3.10 -3.64
CA PRO A 106 4.99 -4.52 -3.73
C PRO A 106 5.14 -5.12 -2.33
N VAL A 107 4.51 -6.25 -2.10
CA VAL A 107 4.60 -6.99 -0.84
C VAL A 107 5.22 -8.34 -1.13
N ALA A 108 6.41 -8.57 -0.59
CA ALA A 108 7.19 -9.77 -0.89
C ALA A 108 6.86 -10.89 0.10
N TYR A 109 6.67 -12.09 -0.46
CA TYR A 109 6.55 -13.33 0.30
C TYR A 109 7.74 -14.20 -0.08
N THR A 110 8.62 -14.43 0.88
CA THR A 110 9.84 -15.20 0.66
C THR A 110 9.86 -16.38 1.62
N LEU A 111 9.99 -17.58 1.08
CA LEU A 111 10.09 -18.77 1.91
C LEU A 111 11.50 -18.91 2.45
N ALA A 112 11.60 -19.31 3.72
CA ALA A 112 12.87 -19.64 4.33
C ALA A 112 13.34 -21.00 3.80
N ASP A 113 14.64 -21.13 3.62
CA ASP A 113 15.23 -22.40 3.21
C ASP A 113 15.32 -23.39 4.37
#